data_7d748c688ae28a33283da6f69317948e
#
_entry.id   7d748c688ae28a33283da6f69317948e
#
_cell.length_a   1.000
_cell.length_b   1.000
_cell.length_c   1.000
_cell.angle_alpha   90.00
_cell.angle_beta   90.00
_cell.angle_gamma   90.00
#
_symmetry.space_group_name_H-M   'P 1'
#
loop_
_entity.id
_entity.type
_entity.pdbx_description
1 polymer ?
#
loop_
_entity_poly.entity_id
_entity_poly.type
_entity_poly.pdbx_seq_one_letter_code
_entity_poly.pdbx_strand_id
1 'polypeptide(L)'
;MIDKVFPKIHNEGYKFLVIFGLGTLVLYLISGFLGLIGVILTIWVYYFFRDPDRFPINDENYLVSPADGLVIKVEEVNGPSELSLENKKFTKVSVFMNVFDCHVNRIPCSGEIEEILYKPGKFLNASLDKASEDNERNYYKIKNNNGD
;
A
#
# COMPACT_ATOMS: atom_id res chain seq x y z
N MET A 1 -10.04 20.26 10.09
CA MET A 1 -11.27 19.49 9.73
C MET A 1 -11.33 19.23 8.23
N ILE A 2 -10.97 20.20 7.39
CA ILE A 2 -10.95 20.08 5.90
C ILE A 2 -9.96 18.99 5.46
N ASP A 3 -8.78 18.89 6.09
CA ASP A 3 -7.76 17.89 5.77
C ASP A 3 -8.19 16.43 5.99
N LYS A 4 -9.24 16.20 6.81
CA LYS A 4 -9.83 14.87 6.98
C LYS A 4 -10.74 14.48 5.81
N VAL A 5 -11.35 15.47 5.16
CA VAL A 5 -12.24 15.25 4.01
C VAL A 5 -11.44 15.26 2.71
N PHE A 6 -10.45 16.17 2.62
CA PHE A 6 -9.58 16.31 1.46
C PHE A 6 -8.11 16.12 1.89
N PRO A 7 -7.68 14.87 2.14
CA PRO A 7 -6.30 14.57 2.48
C PRO A 7 -5.37 14.91 1.31
N LYS A 8 -4.10 15.13 1.61
CA LYS A 8 -3.06 15.25 0.58
C LYS A 8 -3.05 13.99 -0.30
N ILE A 9 -2.58 14.14 -1.51
CA ILE A 9 -2.43 13.03 -2.47
C ILE A 9 -0.95 12.72 -2.60
N HIS A 10 -0.62 11.44 -2.67
CA HIS A 10 0.72 10.99 -3.02
C HIS A 10 1.10 11.45 -4.44
N ASN A 11 2.37 11.80 -4.66
CA ASN A 11 2.85 12.36 -5.92
C ASN A 11 2.50 11.47 -7.13
N GLU A 12 2.57 10.15 -6.97
CA GLU A 12 2.22 9.19 -8.03
C GLU A 12 0.72 9.22 -8.39
N GLY A 13 -0.14 9.70 -7.50
CA GLY A 13 -1.58 9.80 -7.72
C GLY A 13 -1.98 10.89 -8.71
N TYR A 14 -1.19 11.96 -8.85
CA TYR A 14 -1.56 13.08 -9.72
C TYR A 14 -1.69 12.68 -11.19
N LYS A 15 -0.81 11.82 -11.70
CA LYS A 15 -0.89 11.33 -13.08
C LYS A 15 -2.17 10.55 -13.35
N PHE A 16 -2.61 9.73 -12.39
CA PHE A 16 -3.86 8.99 -12.51
C PHE A 16 -5.08 9.91 -12.43
N LEU A 17 -5.07 10.92 -11.56
CA LEU A 17 -6.13 11.91 -11.52
C LEU A 17 -6.29 12.67 -12.84
N VAL A 18 -5.18 13.03 -13.49
CA VAL A 18 -5.22 13.67 -14.81
C VAL A 18 -5.82 12.74 -15.86
N ILE A 19 -5.38 11.47 -15.89
CA ILE A 19 -5.91 10.46 -16.83
C ILE A 19 -7.40 10.25 -16.62
N PHE A 20 -7.84 10.03 -15.38
CA PHE A 20 -9.25 9.81 -15.06
C PHE A 20 -10.10 11.08 -15.28
N GLY A 21 -9.56 12.26 -14.99
CA GLY A 21 -10.23 13.53 -15.25
C GLY A 21 -10.46 13.78 -16.75
N LEU A 22 -9.45 13.55 -17.58
CA LEU A 22 -9.58 13.63 -19.05
C LEU A 22 -10.55 12.56 -19.57
N GLY A 23 -10.47 11.33 -19.07
CA GLY A 23 -11.41 10.26 -19.41
C GLY A 23 -12.85 10.63 -19.04
N THR A 24 -13.06 11.25 -17.88
CA THR A 24 -14.35 11.76 -17.43
C THR A 24 -14.93 12.80 -18.41
N LEU A 25 -14.08 13.73 -18.87
CA LEU A 25 -14.51 14.73 -19.88
C LEU A 25 -14.97 14.05 -21.17
N VAL A 26 -14.22 13.07 -21.67
CA VAL A 26 -14.59 12.33 -22.87
C VAL A 26 -15.91 11.58 -22.65
N LEU A 27 -16.08 10.91 -21.52
CA LEU A 27 -17.32 10.20 -21.21
C LEU A 27 -18.52 11.15 -21.10
N TYR A 28 -18.32 12.35 -20.52
CA TYR A 28 -19.37 13.37 -20.44
C TYR A 28 -19.82 13.87 -21.83
N LEU A 29 -18.88 14.02 -22.78
CA LEU A 29 -19.21 14.40 -24.17
C LEU A 29 -20.05 13.35 -24.88
N ILE A 30 -19.96 12.08 -24.49
CA ILE A 30 -20.78 10.99 -25.05
C ILE A 30 -22.16 10.97 -24.38
N SER A 31 -22.21 11.05 -23.06
CA SER A 31 -23.44 11.02 -22.27
C SER A 31 -23.23 11.58 -20.87
N GLY A 32 -24.15 12.40 -20.37
CA GLY A 32 -24.13 12.88 -18.99
C GLY A 32 -24.11 11.74 -17.95
N PHE A 33 -24.77 10.60 -18.23
CA PHE A 33 -24.74 9.43 -17.36
C PHE A 33 -23.32 8.81 -17.29
N LEU A 34 -22.65 8.66 -18.42
CA LEU A 34 -21.27 8.18 -18.46
C LEU A 34 -20.30 9.17 -17.79
N GLY A 35 -20.53 10.46 -17.96
CA GLY A 35 -19.80 11.51 -17.25
C GLY A 35 -19.93 11.39 -15.73
N LEU A 36 -21.14 11.09 -15.21
CA LEU A 36 -21.33 10.86 -13.77
C LEU A 36 -20.52 9.67 -13.26
N ILE A 37 -20.49 8.56 -14.01
CA ILE A 37 -19.64 7.40 -13.68
C ILE A 37 -18.17 7.82 -13.66
N GLY A 38 -17.71 8.59 -14.66
CA GLY A 38 -16.35 9.12 -14.70
C GLY A 38 -15.99 9.95 -13.47
N VAL A 39 -16.90 10.83 -13.01
CA VAL A 39 -16.70 11.63 -11.79
C VAL A 39 -16.54 10.73 -10.57
N ILE A 40 -17.39 9.72 -10.40
CA ILE A 40 -17.32 8.77 -9.28
C ILE A 40 -15.98 8.05 -9.27
N LEU A 41 -15.52 7.57 -10.43
CA LEU A 41 -14.23 6.89 -10.56
C LEU A 41 -13.06 7.84 -10.29
N THR A 42 -13.12 9.09 -10.72
CA THR A 42 -12.08 10.10 -10.45
C THR A 42 -11.99 10.41 -8.95
N ILE A 43 -13.13 10.53 -8.27
CA ILE A 43 -13.19 10.68 -6.81
C ILE A 43 -12.60 9.46 -6.11
N TRP A 44 -12.93 8.26 -6.58
CA TRP A 44 -12.35 7.02 -6.03
C TRP A 44 -10.84 6.98 -6.19
N VAL A 45 -10.29 7.34 -7.35
CA VAL A 45 -8.83 7.44 -7.59
C VAL A 45 -8.19 8.45 -6.64
N TYR A 46 -8.85 9.60 -6.39
CA TYR A 46 -8.38 10.57 -5.40
C TYR A 46 -8.21 9.93 -4.02
N TYR A 47 -9.23 9.20 -3.54
CA TYR A 47 -9.19 8.56 -2.23
C TYR A 47 -8.25 7.35 -2.18
N PHE A 48 -8.06 6.64 -3.27
CA PHE A 48 -7.11 5.54 -3.38
C PHE A 48 -5.66 6.01 -3.17
N PHE A 49 -5.29 7.14 -3.76
CA PHE A 49 -3.95 7.73 -3.64
C PHE A 49 -3.83 8.76 -2.52
N ARG A 50 -4.79 8.82 -1.58
CA ARG A 50 -4.68 9.74 -0.45
C ARG A 50 -3.47 9.42 0.41
N ASP A 51 -2.80 10.47 0.88
CA ASP A 51 -1.65 10.38 1.78
C ASP A 51 -1.88 11.26 3.03
N PRO A 52 -2.77 10.83 3.94
CA PRO A 52 -3.07 11.57 5.15
C PRO A 52 -1.88 11.56 6.11
N ASP A 53 -1.67 12.65 6.84
CA ASP A 53 -0.67 12.71 7.89
C ASP A 53 -0.97 11.63 8.96
N ARG A 54 0.08 10.90 9.38
CA ARG A 54 0.02 9.87 10.43
C ARG A 54 0.92 10.29 11.60
N PHE A 55 0.46 10.06 12.80
CA PHE A 55 1.18 10.35 14.04
C PHE A 55 1.47 9.03 14.75
N PRO A 56 2.53 8.31 14.35
CA PRO A 56 2.90 7.05 14.98
C PRO A 56 3.33 7.27 16.44
N ILE A 57 3.27 6.21 17.24
CA ILE A 57 3.86 6.19 18.58
C ILE A 57 5.37 6.35 18.40
N ASN A 58 5.96 7.34 19.06
CA ASN A 58 7.40 7.57 19.04
C ASN A 58 8.07 6.74 20.16
N ASP A 59 8.09 5.43 19.98
CA ASP A 59 8.71 4.47 20.92
C ASP A 59 9.36 3.36 20.08
N GLU A 60 10.68 3.22 20.22
CA GLU A 60 11.49 2.27 19.42
C GLU A 60 11.20 0.80 19.75
N ASN A 61 10.45 0.51 20.82
CA ASN A 61 10.02 -0.86 21.15
C ASN A 61 8.84 -1.35 20.32
N TYR A 62 8.24 -0.50 19.49
CA TYR A 62 7.09 -0.86 18.67
C TYR A 62 7.37 -0.75 17.18
N LEU A 63 6.89 -1.74 16.43
CA LEU A 63 6.75 -1.66 14.98
C LEU A 63 5.34 -1.18 14.67
N VAL A 64 5.24 -0.12 13.88
CA VAL A 64 3.96 0.43 13.43
C VAL A 64 3.53 -0.26 12.14
N SER A 65 2.24 -0.56 11.97
CA SER A 65 1.76 -1.14 10.72
C SER A 65 2.18 -0.27 9.52
N PRO A 66 2.82 -0.85 8.50
CA PRO A 66 3.22 -0.11 7.31
C PRO A 66 2.04 0.24 6.40
N ALA A 67 0.87 -0.34 6.64
CA ALA A 67 -0.31 -0.22 5.79
C ALA A 67 -1.58 -0.02 6.61
N ASP A 68 -2.54 0.72 6.05
CA ASP A 68 -3.92 0.72 6.53
C ASP A 68 -4.60 -0.56 6.03
N GLY A 69 -5.33 -1.27 6.89
CA GLY A 69 -6.04 -2.47 6.48
C GLY A 69 -6.40 -3.39 7.63
N LEU A 70 -6.81 -4.60 7.29
CA LEU A 70 -7.20 -5.63 8.24
C LEU A 70 -6.04 -6.61 8.47
N VAL A 71 -5.65 -6.82 9.73
CA VAL A 71 -4.72 -7.92 10.08
C VAL A 71 -5.45 -9.23 9.88
N ILE A 72 -5.02 -10.01 8.89
CA ILE A 72 -5.64 -11.29 8.52
C ILE A 72 -4.89 -12.49 9.10
N LYS A 73 -3.60 -12.32 9.42
CA LYS A 73 -2.79 -13.43 9.92
C LYS A 73 -1.62 -12.93 10.76
N VAL A 74 -1.34 -13.64 11.85
CA VAL A 74 -0.11 -13.50 12.66
C VAL A 74 0.43 -14.91 12.89
N GLU A 75 1.64 -15.17 12.44
CA GLU A 75 2.24 -16.50 12.51
C GLU A 75 3.77 -16.42 12.62
N GLU A 76 4.38 -17.47 13.18
CA GLU A 76 5.83 -17.65 13.11
C GLU A 76 6.19 -18.34 11.81
N VAL A 77 7.13 -17.74 11.06
CA VAL A 77 7.62 -18.27 9.79
C VAL A 77 9.14 -18.20 9.73
N ASN A 78 9.72 -18.98 8.85
CA ASN A 78 11.09 -18.75 8.44
C ASN A 78 11.17 -17.50 7.55
N GLY A 79 12.26 -16.77 7.63
CA GLY A 79 12.44 -15.58 6.80
C GLY A 79 12.48 -15.92 5.31
N PRO A 80 12.30 -14.93 4.44
CA PRO A 80 12.30 -15.14 3.00
C PRO A 80 13.69 -15.55 2.49
N SER A 81 13.71 -16.60 1.66
CA SER A 81 14.94 -17.10 1.01
C SER A 81 15.54 -16.06 0.07
N GLU A 82 14.68 -15.22 -0.50
CA GLU A 82 15.10 -14.12 -1.38
C GLU A 82 16.04 -13.11 -0.69
N LEU A 83 15.94 -12.99 0.63
CA LEU A 83 16.82 -12.13 1.46
C LEU A 83 17.84 -12.94 2.26
N SER A 84 18.02 -14.22 1.94
CA SER A 84 18.92 -15.15 2.66
C SER A 84 18.63 -15.22 4.17
N LEU A 85 17.35 -15.19 4.53
CA LEU A 85 16.88 -15.20 5.91
C LEU A 85 16.14 -16.49 6.31
N GLU A 86 16.15 -17.53 5.48
CA GLU A 86 15.42 -18.79 5.67
C GLU A 86 15.78 -19.54 6.94
N ASN A 87 16.96 -19.28 7.50
CA ASN A 87 17.43 -19.89 8.74
C ASN A 87 17.05 -19.11 10.01
N LYS A 88 16.42 -17.95 9.85
CA LYS A 88 15.92 -17.14 10.96
C LYS A 88 14.41 -17.23 11.07
N LYS A 89 13.89 -17.26 12.30
CA LYS A 89 12.45 -17.19 12.56
C LYS A 89 12.00 -15.76 12.75
N PHE A 90 10.83 -15.46 12.20
CA PHE A 90 10.19 -14.16 12.28
C PHE A 90 8.72 -14.30 12.63
N THR A 91 8.18 -13.32 13.34
CA THR A 91 6.74 -13.15 13.45
C THR A 91 6.24 -12.39 12.21
N LYS A 92 5.50 -13.08 11.36
CA LYS A 92 4.87 -12.51 10.17
C LYS A 92 3.49 -11.96 10.54
N VAL A 93 3.27 -10.68 10.29
CA VAL A 93 1.97 -10.04 10.38
C VAL A 93 1.50 -9.70 8.96
N SER A 94 0.37 -10.29 8.54
CA SER A 94 -0.21 -10.04 7.21
C SER A 94 -1.36 -9.06 7.32
N VAL A 95 -1.27 -7.97 6.59
CA VAL A 95 -2.30 -6.92 6.53
C VAL A 95 -2.91 -6.90 5.13
N PHE A 96 -4.23 -7.07 5.05
CA PHE A 96 -4.98 -6.98 3.80
C PHE A 96 -5.53 -5.57 3.62
N MET A 97 -5.17 -4.93 2.50
CA MET A 97 -5.72 -3.64 2.11
C MET A 97 -6.82 -3.86 1.07
N ASN A 98 -8.03 -3.39 1.35
CA ASN A 98 -9.10 -3.37 0.37
C ASN A 98 -9.02 -2.09 -0.50
N VAL A 99 -9.72 -2.08 -1.63
CA VAL A 99 -9.65 -0.98 -2.61
C VAL A 99 -10.13 0.40 -2.10
N PHE A 100 -10.69 0.49 -0.90
CA PHE A 100 -11.10 1.73 -0.25
C PHE A 100 -10.15 2.17 0.85
N ASP A 101 -9.18 1.32 1.23
CA ASP A 101 -8.15 1.67 2.20
C ASP A 101 -7.12 2.64 1.58
N CYS A 102 -6.29 3.24 2.42
CA CYS A 102 -5.18 4.06 1.96
C CYS A 102 -4.07 3.14 1.41
N HIS A 103 -3.72 3.30 0.12
CA HIS A 103 -2.72 2.45 -0.55
C HIS A 103 -1.29 3.04 -0.50
N VAL A 104 -1.05 4.00 0.36
CA VAL A 104 0.30 4.52 0.61
C VAL A 104 0.92 3.78 1.79
N ASN A 105 1.88 2.90 1.50
CA ASN A 105 2.64 2.17 2.51
C ASN A 105 3.75 3.05 3.08
N ARG A 106 4.12 2.79 4.34
CA ARG A 106 5.13 3.55 5.09
C ARG A 106 6.12 2.61 5.76
N ILE A 107 7.29 3.16 6.08
CA ILE A 107 8.31 2.43 6.85
C ILE A 107 7.79 2.20 8.27
N PRO A 108 7.85 0.94 8.78
CA PRO A 108 7.25 0.56 10.06
C PRO A 108 8.04 1.00 11.30
N CYS A 109 9.32 1.34 11.14
CA CYS A 109 10.21 1.75 12.24
C CYS A 109 11.34 2.63 11.75
N SER A 110 12.00 3.32 12.68
CA SER A 110 13.28 3.98 12.39
C SER A 110 14.38 2.93 12.22
N GLY A 111 15.29 3.17 11.27
CA GLY A 111 16.39 2.23 11.00
C GLY A 111 17.04 2.48 9.65
N GLU A 112 17.91 1.57 9.27
CA GLU A 112 18.63 1.57 8.00
C GLU A 112 18.03 0.52 7.05
N ILE A 113 17.80 0.90 5.80
CA ILE A 113 17.41 -0.05 4.74
C ILE A 113 18.68 -0.73 4.25
N GLU A 114 18.88 -1.99 4.63
CA GLU A 114 20.05 -2.78 4.21
C GLU A 114 19.92 -3.32 2.79
N GLU A 115 18.68 -3.65 2.39
CA GLU A 115 18.45 -4.28 1.08
C GLU A 115 17.04 -3.97 0.58
N ILE A 116 16.92 -3.74 -0.72
CA ILE A 116 15.66 -3.65 -1.45
C ILE A 116 15.71 -4.65 -2.58
N LEU A 117 14.76 -5.58 -2.60
CA LEU A 117 14.66 -6.59 -3.64
C LEU A 117 13.29 -6.58 -4.29
N TYR A 118 13.26 -6.31 -5.59
CA TYR A 118 12.06 -6.42 -6.41
C TYR A 118 11.98 -7.78 -7.09
N LYS A 119 10.85 -8.45 -6.96
CA LYS A 119 10.56 -9.72 -7.63
C LYS A 119 9.36 -9.54 -8.57
N PRO A 120 9.56 -9.58 -9.89
CA PRO A 120 8.47 -9.51 -10.84
C PRO A 120 7.55 -10.72 -10.66
N GLY A 121 6.26 -10.54 -10.93
CA GLY A 121 5.26 -11.57 -10.76
C GLY A 121 3.98 -11.28 -11.52
N LYS A 122 2.91 -11.99 -11.15
CA LYS A 122 1.56 -11.82 -11.69
C LYS A 122 0.81 -10.73 -10.91
N PHE A 123 -0.37 -10.36 -11.39
CA PHE A 123 -1.31 -9.46 -10.72
C PHE A 123 -2.60 -10.21 -10.40
N LEU A 124 -2.48 -11.25 -9.55
CA LEU A 124 -3.63 -12.01 -9.08
C LEU A 124 -4.35 -11.25 -7.97
N ASN A 125 -5.65 -11.50 -7.83
CA ASN A 125 -6.41 -10.94 -6.72
C ASN A 125 -5.80 -11.40 -5.39
N ALA A 126 -5.46 -10.45 -4.54
CA ALA A 126 -4.79 -10.68 -3.26
C ALA A 126 -5.61 -11.53 -2.25
N SER A 127 -6.92 -11.74 -2.50
CA SER A 127 -7.76 -12.64 -1.72
C SER A 127 -7.57 -14.13 -2.05
N LEU A 128 -6.81 -14.47 -3.09
CA LEU A 128 -6.52 -15.85 -3.47
C LEU A 128 -5.30 -16.38 -2.70
N ASP A 129 -5.39 -17.63 -2.22
CA ASP A 129 -4.32 -18.26 -1.41
C ASP A 129 -2.94 -18.26 -2.09
N LYS A 130 -2.91 -18.45 -3.43
CA LYS A 130 -1.66 -18.44 -4.22
C LYS A 130 -1.17 -17.05 -4.62
N ALA A 131 -1.92 -16.00 -4.35
CA ALA A 131 -1.52 -14.65 -4.73
C ALA A 131 -0.22 -14.22 -4.06
N SER A 132 0.00 -14.63 -2.81
CA SER A 132 1.22 -14.30 -2.06
C SER A 132 2.49 -14.95 -2.61
N GLU A 133 2.39 -16.01 -3.40
CA GLU A 133 3.53 -16.73 -3.99
C GLU A 133 3.84 -16.29 -5.42
N ASP A 134 2.80 -15.99 -6.18
CA ASP A 134 2.88 -15.71 -7.63
C ASP A 134 2.91 -14.21 -7.96
N ASN A 135 2.39 -13.35 -7.08
CA ASN A 135 2.31 -11.92 -7.33
C ASN A 135 3.65 -11.21 -7.29
N GLU A 136 3.70 -10.11 -8.00
CA GLU A 136 4.77 -9.12 -7.91
C GLU A 136 4.99 -8.67 -6.47
N ARG A 137 6.26 -8.60 -6.04
CA ARG A 137 6.65 -8.29 -4.67
C ARG A 137 7.84 -7.34 -4.61
N ASN A 138 7.84 -6.50 -3.60
CA ASN A 138 8.97 -5.68 -3.25
C ASN A 138 9.32 -5.91 -1.78
N TYR A 139 10.55 -6.33 -1.51
CA TYR A 139 11.06 -6.59 -0.18
C TYR A 139 11.93 -5.42 0.27
N TYR A 140 11.75 -5.02 1.51
CA TYR A 140 12.60 -4.07 2.20
C TYR A 140 13.16 -4.75 3.44
N LYS A 141 14.47 -4.96 3.48
CA LYS A 141 15.17 -5.41 4.69
C LYS A 141 15.60 -4.18 5.47
N ILE A 142 15.05 -4.02 6.64
CA ILE A 142 15.30 -2.87 7.51
C ILE A 142 15.95 -3.38 8.78
N LYS A 143 17.09 -2.80 9.13
CA LYS A 143 17.72 -2.97 10.43
C LYS A 143 17.28 -1.83 11.31
N ASN A 144 16.57 -2.14 12.40
CA ASN A 144 16.15 -1.13 13.36
C ASN A 144 17.31 -0.62 14.20
N ASN A 145 17.10 0.47 14.93
CA ASN A 145 18.14 1.05 15.80
C ASN A 145 18.54 0.14 16.97
N ASN A 146 17.70 -0.81 17.34
CA ASN A 146 17.97 -1.78 18.42
C ASN A 146 18.81 -2.98 17.95
N GLY A 147 19.09 -3.08 16.63
CA GLY A 147 19.97 -4.09 16.05
C GLY A 147 19.26 -5.39 15.60
N ASP A 148 17.92 -5.42 15.63
CA ASP A 148 17.08 -6.52 15.19
C ASP A 148 16.74 -6.43 13.70
#